data_1cf08f6ca65d337718f805e84e3645fa
#
_entry.id   1cf08f6ca65d337718f805e84e3645fa
#
_cell.length_a   1.000
_cell.length_b   1.000
_cell.length_c   1.000
_cell.angle_alpha   90.00
_cell.angle_beta   90.00
_cell.angle_gamma   90.00
#
_symmetry.space_group_name_H-M   'P 1'
#
loop_
_entity.id
_entity.type
_entity.pdbx_description
1 polymer ?
#
loop_
_entity_poly.entity_id
_entity_poly.type
_entity_poly.pdbx_seq_one_letter_code
_entity_poly.pdbx_strand_id
1 'polypeptide(L)'
;KVITMKRVTKKQSSKVRRFAAEIFKILHKNLKDKYTFTVRLVGSVAWNTVLRDSDGFWDVDYQILLTKNSKEYKVNRLNNPTDIKSSFLREFNKIFEDDKNYKIEDSTTAITLIDKKNKYSIDFVIIKLYPSNNEIIRRNNKKNSSINEFTWNQLPKFNEAYKKFNELCPMQK
;
A
#
# COMPACT_ATOMS: atom_id res chain seq x y z
N LYS A 1 14.32 -29.19 -12.79
CA LYS A 1 14.33 -27.87 -13.46
C LYS A 1 14.76 -26.84 -12.43
N VAL A 2 15.92 -26.21 -12.62
CA VAL A 2 16.37 -25.10 -11.78
C VAL A 2 15.53 -23.88 -12.16
N ILE A 3 14.68 -23.40 -11.24
CA ILE A 3 13.93 -22.16 -11.43
C ILE A 3 14.89 -21.00 -11.16
N THR A 4 15.37 -20.36 -12.22
CA THR A 4 16.24 -19.19 -12.10
C THR A 4 15.33 -17.96 -11.89
N MET A 5 15.20 -17.51 -10.66
CA MET A 5 14.49 -16.27 -10.35
C MET A 5 15.25 -15.07 -10.93
N LYS A 6 14.60 -14.27 -11.77
CA LYS A 6 15.19 -13.08 -12.37
C LYS A 6 15.02 -11.87 -11.46
N ARG A 7 16.11 -11.16 -11.22
CA ARG A 7 16.08 -9.88 -10.47
C ARG A 7 15.43 -8.77 -11.28
N VAL A 8 14.69 -7.90 -10.59
CA VAL A 8 14.23 -6.63 -11.16
C VAL A 8 15.39 -5.64 -11.18
N THR A 9 15.61 -4.99 -12.31
CA THR A 9 16.70 -4.02 -12.44
C THR A 9 16.35 -2.69 -11.76
N LYS A 10 17.38 -1.94 -11.33
CA LYS A 10 17.21 -0.58 -10.78
C LYS A 10 16.48 0.35 -11.76
N LYS A 11 16.71 0.21 -13.06
CA LYS A 11 16.01 0.99 -14.09
C LYS A 11 14.51 0.70 -14.12
N GLN A 12 14.13 -0.57 -13.99
CA GLN A 12 12.72 -0.99 -13.95
C GLN A 12 12.03 -0.47 -12.68
N SER A 13 12.62 -0.68 -11.51
CA SER A 13 12.04 -0.19 -10.26
C SER A 13 11.96 1.34 -10.21
N SER A 14 12.94 2.07 -10.74
CA SER A 14 12.91 3.53 -10.84
C SER A 14 11.81 4.04 -11.76
N LYS A 15 11.52 3.34 -12.86
CA LYS A 15 10.41 3.69 -13.76
C LYS A 15 9.07 3.57 -13.04
N VAL A 16 8.84 2.46 -12.31
CA VAL A 16 7.59 2.24 -11.57
C VAL A 16 7.46 3.22 -10.41
N ARG A 17 8.55 3.54 -9.71
CA ARG A 17 8.54 4.57 -8.65
C ARG A 17 8.17 5.96 -9.16
N ARG A 18 8.68 6.37 -10.34
CA ARG A 18 8.28 7.64 -10.98
C ARG A 18 6.81 7.63 -11.36
N PHE A 19 6.32 6.53 -11.92
CA PHE A 19 4.90 6.37 -12.23
C PHE A 19 4.03 6.49 -10.97
N ALA A 20 4.40 5.81 -9.88
CA ALA A 20 3.70 5.94 -8.60
C ALA A 20 3.71 7.39 -8.07
N ALA A 21 4.81 8.12 -8.25
CA ALA A 21 4.89 9.52 -7.84
C ALA A 21 3.88 10.41 -8.58
N GLU A 22 3.63 10.17 -9.85
CA GLU A 22 2.58 10.90 -10.60
C GLU A 22 1.18 10.57 -10.07
N ILE A 23 0.90 9.30 -9.76
CA ILE A 23 -0.36 8.91 -9.12
C ILE A 23 -0.53 9.66 -7.79
N PHE A 24 0.49 9.71 -6.96
CA PHE A 24 0.43 10.42 -5.68
C PHE A 24 0.17 11.91 -5.83
N LYS A 25 0.73 12.57 -6.85
CA LYS A 25 0.41 13.98 -7.13
C LYS A 25 -1.08 14.19 -7.41
N ILE A 26 -1.68 13.30 -8.21
CA ILE A 26 -3.11 13.35 -8.52
C ILE A 26 -3.94 13.12 -7.25
N LEU A 27 -3.61 12.09 -6.47
CA LEU A 27 -4.30 11.79 -5.23
C LEU A 27 -4.21 12.95 -4.22
N HIS A 28 -3.03 13.56 -4.06
CA HIS A 28 -2.86 14.75 -3.21
C HIS A 28 -3.74 15.90 -3.67
N LYS A 29 -3.76 16.19 -4.98
CA LYS A 29 -4.59 17.26 -5.54
C LYS A 29 -6.09 17.02 -5.28
N ASN A 30 -6.56 15.79 -5.50
CA ASN A 30 -7.99 15.46 -5.46
C ASN A 30 -8.52 15.23 -4.03
N LEU A 31 -7.66 14.80 -3.11
CA LEU A 31 -8.04 14.46 -1.74
C LEU A 31 -7.61 15.49 -0.67
N LYS A 32 -6.92 16.58 -1.07
CA LYS A 32 -6.36 17.59 -0.13
C LYS A 32 -7.36 18.18 0.85
N ASP A 33 -8.64 18.31 0.42
CA ASP A 33 -9.69 18.88 1.26
C ASP A 33 -10.27 17.87 2.25
N LYS A 34 -9.94 16.58 2.08
CA LYS A 34 -10.43 15.50 2.93
C LYS A 34 -9.34 14.92 3.82
N TYR A 35 -8.17 14.68 3.25
CA TYR A 35 -7.08 13.95 3.91
C TYR A 35 -5.74 14.65 3.68
N THR A 36 -4.94 14.67 4.74
CA THR A 36 -3.51 14.97 4.64
C THR A 36 -2.74 13.66 4.81
N PHE A 37 -1.85 13.36 3.88
CA PHE A 37 -1.07 12.14 3.92
C PHE A 37 0.32 12.33 3.31
N THR A 38 1.22 11.47 3.71
CA THR A 38 2.52 11.27 3.08
C THR A 38 2.62 9.85 2.57
N VAL A 39 3.63 9.56 1.76
CA VAL A 39 3.82 8.22 1.20
C VAL A 39 5.19 7.68 1.54
N ARG A 40 5.27 6.37 1.75
CA ARG A 40 6.52 5.69 2.04
C ARG A 40 6.61 4.41 1.21
N LEU A 41 7.71 4.27 0.47
CA LEU A 41 8.06 3.02 -0.18
C LEU A 41 8.54 2.04 0.88
N VAL A 42 8.04 0.81 0.84
CA VAL A 42 8.40 -0.27 1.77
C VAL A 42 8.68 -1.57 0.99
N GLY A 43 8.89 -2.65 1.69
CA GLY A 43 9.06 -3.98 1.08
C GLY A 43 10.36 -4.14 0.28
N SER A 44 10.37 -5.11 -0.61
CA SER A 44 11.57 -5.56 -1.32
C SER A 44 12.17 -4.50 -2.26
N VAL A 45 11.34 -3.65 -2.85
CA VAL A 45 11.82 -2.55 -3.72
C VAL A 45 12.62 -1.52 -2.94
N ALA A 46 12.22 -1.22 -1.70
CA ALA A 46 12.94 -0.29 -0.84
C ALA A 46 14.38 -0.77 -0.56
N TRP A 47 14.59 -2.07 -0.51
CA TRP A 47 15.88 -2.73 -0.23
C TRP A 47 16.62 -3.22 -1.48
N ASN A 48 16.09 -2.97 -2.69
CA ASN A 48 16.64 -3.49 -3.96
C ASN A 48 16.79 -5.02 -3.99
N THR A 49 15.89 -5.75 -3.34
CA THR A 49 15.91 -7.21 -3.25
C THR A 49 14.80 -7.88 -4.06
N VAL A 50 14.19 -7.16 -4.99
CA VAL A 50 13.01 -7.61 -5.74
C VAL A 50 13.35 -8.73 -6.71
N LEU A 51 12.58 -9.80 -6.61
CA LEU A 51 12.60 -10.92 -7.53
C LEU A 51 11.29 -10.98 -8.31
N ARG A 52 11.34 -11.57 -9.50
CA ARG A 52 10.15 -11.89 -10.28
C ARG A 52 9.65 -13.27 -9.87
N ASP A 53 8.34 -13.44 -9.85
CA ASP A 53 7.74 -14.76 -9.73
C ASP A 53 7.91 -15.60 -11.01
N SER A 54 7.32 -16.80 -11.03
CA SER A 54 7.37 -17.73 -12.17
C SER A 54 6.79 -17.15 -13.46
N ASP A 55 5.80 -16.26 -13.34
CA ASP A 55 5.11 -15.62 -14.46
C ASP A 55 5.77 -14.31 -14.88
N GLY A 56 6.82 -13.91 -14.16
CA GLY A 56 7.60 -12.71 -14.39
C GLY A 56 7.02 -11.46 -13.75
N PHE A 57 5.99 -11.59 -12.90
CA PHE A 57 5.45 -10.48 -12.09
C PHE A 57 6.36 -10.12 -10.93
N TRP A 58 6.19 -8.92 -10.42
CA TRP A 58 6.88 -8.42 -9.24
C TRP A 58 6.07 -7.30 -8.58
N ASP A 59 6.26 -7.10 -7.29
CA ASP A 59 5.44 -6.22 -6.49
C ASP A 59 6.22 -5.01 -5.98
N VAL A 60 5.51 -3.91 -5.81
CA VAL A 60 5.98 -2.67 -5.21
C VAL A 60 5.02 -2.28 -4.09
N ASP A 61 5.52 -2.06 -2.89
CA ASP A 61 4.70 -1.78 -1.74
C ASP A 61 4.83 -0.32 -1.31
N TYR A 62 3.71 0.38 -1.19
CA TYR A 62 3.62 1.72 -0.64
C TYR A 62 2.70 1.79 0.56
N GLN A 63 3.09 2.60 1.52
CA GLN A 63 2.23 3.02 2.61
C GLN A 63 1.77 4.45 2.38
N ILE A 64 0.46 4.67 2.44
CA ILE A 64 -0.18 5.99 2.48
C ILE A 64 -0.40 6.30 3.96
N LEU A 65 0.39 7.22 4.49
CA LEU A 65 0.42 7.56 5.90
C LEU A 65 -0.49 8.75 6.15
N LEU A 66 -1.68 8.50 6.69
CA LEU A 66 -2.63 9.56 7.07
C LEU A 66 -2.09 10.32 8.27
N THR A 67 -1.93 11.63 8.12
CA THR A 67 -1.46 12.52 9.17
C THR A 67 -2.61 13.41 9.65
N LYS A 68 -2.43 13.96 10.86
CA LYS A 68 -3.41 14.92 11.41
C LYS A 68 -3.39 16.20 10.58
N ASN A 69 -4.54 16.61 10.07
CA ASN A 69 -4.64 17.93 9.45
C ASN A 69 -4.64 18.98 10.55
N SER A 70 -3.61 19.84 10.59
CA SER A 70 -3.43 20.89 11.59
C SER A 70 -4.46 22.04 11.48
N LYS A 71 -5.16 22.13 10.37
CA LYS A 71 -6.06 23.28 10.09
C LYS A 71 -7.52 23.05 10.46
N GLU A 72 -7.96 21.84 10.73
CA GLU A 72 -9.34 21.61 11.12
C GLU A 72 -9.50 20.44 12.07
N TYR A 73 -10.22 20.67 13.13
CA TYR A 73 -10.67 19.75 14.17
C TYR A 73 -11.54 18.57 13.69
N LYS A 74 -11.31 18.06 12.51
CA LYS A 74 -12.06 16.92 11.98
C LYS A 74 -11.36 15.60 12.29
N VAL A 75 -11.01 15.42 13.57
CA VAL A 75 -10.54 14.12 14.13
C VAL A 75 -11.50 12.99 13.75
N ASN A 76 -12.78 13.28 13.60
CA ASN A 76 -13.81 12.31 13.26
C ASN A 76 -13.67 11.73 11.83
N ARG A 77 -13.02 12.41 10.89
CA ARG A 77 -12.86 11.89 9.52
C ARG A 77 -11.93 10.68 9.43
N LEU A 78 -10.98 10.55 10.35
CA LEU A 78 -10.10 9.38 10.39
C LEU A 78 -10.71 8.19 11.15
N ASN A 79 -11.90 8.33 11.70
CA ASN A 79 -12.56 7.27 12.46
C ASN A 79 -13.33 6.29 11.58
N ASN A 80 -13.63 6.64 10.33
CA ASN A 80 -14.31 5.74 9.40
C ASN A 80 -13.36 5.18 8.34
N PRO A 81 -12.75 4.02 8.56
CA PRO A 81 -11.83 3.41 7.61
C PRO A 81 -12.50 3.01 6.29
N THR A 82 -13.80 2.71 6.29
CA THR A 82 -14.57 2.38 5.09
C THR A 82 -14.68 3.58 4.16
N ASP A 83 -15.01 4.76 4.68
CA ASP A 83 -15.08 6.00 3.87
C ASP A 83 -13.72 6.41 3.34
N ILE A 84 -12.67 6.23 4.15
CA ILE A 84 -11.30 6.53 3.74
C ILE A 84 -10.92 5.65 2.56
N LYS A 85 -11.03 4.31 2.72
CA LYS A 85 -10.65 3.38 1.66
C LYS A 85 -11.48 3.58 0.40
N SER A 86 -12.78 3.79 0.52
CA SER A 86 -13.69 4.06 -0.60
C SER A 86 -13.33 5.36 -1.34
N SER A 87 -12.90 6.40 -0.61
CA SER A 87 -12.46 7.66 -1.22
C SER A 87 -11.20 7.47 -2.06
N PHE A 88 -10.18 6.78 -1.53
CA PHE A 88 -8.98 6.46 -2.28
C PHE A 88 -9.27 5.54 -3.47
N LEU A 89 -10.02 4.46 -3.25
CA LEU A 89 -10.38 3.51 -4.32
C LEU A 89 -11.10 4.20 -5.48
N ARG A 90 -12.03 5.11 -5.18
CA ARG A 90 -12.73 5.89 -6.21
C ARG A 90 -11.76 6.75 -7.04
N GLU A 91 -10.79 7.39 -6.39
CA GLU A 91 -9.81 8.20 -7.11
C GLU A 91 -8.85 7.33 -7.95
N PHE A 92 -8.43 6.17 -7.45
CA PHE A 92 -7.67 5.22 -8.27
C PHE A 92 -8.46 4.75 -9.49
N ASN A 93 -9.73 4.39 -9.33
CA ASN A 93 -10.57 3.98 -10.46
C ASN A 93 -10.71 5.09 -11.50
N LYS A 94 -10.92 6.35 -11.08
CA LYS A 94 -10.97 7.50 -12.01
C LYS A 94 -9.69 7.71 -12.79
N ILE A 95 -8.52 7.50 -12.15
CA ILE A 95 -7.22 7.68 -12.83
C ILE A 95 -7.05 6.67 -13.96
N PHE A 96 -7.60 5.46 -13.81
CA PHE A 96 -7.35 4.32 -14.70
C PHE A 96 -8.58 3.81 -15.46
N GLU A 97 -9.74 4.51 -15.40
CA GLU A 97 -11.01 4.05 -15.99
C GLU A 97 -10.92 3.77 -17.50
N ASP A 98 -10.12 4.54 -18.22
CA ASP A 98 -9.98 4.44 -19.67
C ASP A 98 -8.81 3.57 -20.12
N ASP A 99 -7.94 3.13 -19.21
CA ASP A 99 -6.75 2.35 -19.58
C ASP A 99 -6.87 0.86 -19.23
N LYS A 100 -7.22 0.06 -20.23
CA LYS A 100 -7.42 -1.40 -20.10
C LYS A 100 -6.15 -2.18 -19.72
N ASN A 101 -4.96 -1.57 -19.78
CA ASN A 101 -3.72 -2.22 -19.34
C ASN A 101 -3.65 -2.35 -17.83
N TYR A 102 -4.32 -1.44 -17.11
CA TYR A 102 -4.35 -1.42 -15.66
C TYR A 102 -5.62 -2.07 -15.12
N LYS A 103 -5.48 -2.66 -13.94
CA LYS A 103 -6.60 -3.17 -13.15
C LYS A 103 -6.43 -2.68 -11.73
N ILE A 104 -7.50 -2.13 -11.15
CA ILE A 104 -7.55 -1.78 -9.73
C ILE A 104 -8.30 -2.89 -8.99
N GLU A 105 -7.69 -3.40 -7.94
CA GLU A 105 -8.28 -4.40 -7.04
C GLU A 105 -8.40 -3.85 -5.63
N ASP A 106 -9.55 -4.07 -5.03
CA ASP A 106 -9.81 -3.79 -3.62
C ASP A 106 -9.53 -5.06 -2.80
N SER A 107 -8.29 -5.20 -2.33
CA SER A 107 -7.91 -6.33 -1.50
C SER A 107 -8.24 -6.10 -0.01
N THR A 108 -8.01 -7.11 0.83
CA THR A 108 -8.34 -7.05 2.26
C THR A 108 -7.67 -5.87 2.98
N THR A 109 -6.44 -5.54 2.65
CA THR A 109 -5.65 -4.49 3.33
C THR A 109 -5.12 -3.42 2.40
N ALA A 110 -5.03 -3.68 1.11
CA ALA A 110 -4.45 -2.79 0.12
C ALA A 110 -5.44 -2.39 -0.96
N ILE A 111 -5.12 -1.33 -1.68
CA ILE A 111 -5.61 -1.07 -3.04
C ILE A 111 -4.47 -1.47 -3.96
N THR A 112 -4.71 -2.41 -4.86
CA THR A 112 -3.68 -2.97 -5.72
C THR A 112 -3.88 -2.48 -7.15
N LEU A 113 -2.87 -1.85 -7.72
CA LEU A 113 -2.80 -1.51 -9.13
C LEU A 113 -1.97 -2.56 -9.87
N ILE A 114 -2.55 -3.23 -10.84
CA ILE A 114 -1.89 -4.25 -11.65
C ILE A 114 -1.64 -3.71 -13.05
N ASP A 115 -0.36 -3.68 -13.47
CA ASP A 115 0.04 -3.43 -14.86
C ASP A 115 0.28 -4.77 -15.56
N LYS A 116 -0.71 -5.19 -16.35
CA LYS A 116 -0.68 -6.48 -17.05
C LYS A 116 0.41 -6.54 -18.13
N LYS A 117 0.66 -5.41 -18.79
CA LYS A 117 1.63 -5.32 -19.90
C LYS A 117 3.07 -5.43 -19.40
N ASN A 118 3.39 -4.71 -18.33
CA ASN A 118 4.74 -4.67 -17.79
C ASN A 118 4.98 -5.69 -16.66
N LYS A 119 3.95 -6.45 -16.29
CA LYS A 119 4.00 -7.53 -15.29
C LYS A 119 4.51 -7.06 -13.93
N TYR A 120 3.84 -6.06 -13.37
CA TYR A 120 4.04 -5.66 -11.98
C TYR A 120 2.73 -5.26 -11.31
N SER A 121 2.72 -5.29 -9.99
CA SER A 121 1.67 -4.69 -9.19
C SER A 121 2.23 -3.65 -8.22
N ILE A 122 1.38 -2.72 -7.81
CA ILE A 122 1.67 -1.75 -6.76
C ILE A 122 0.58 -1.86 -5.71
N ASP A 123 0.98 -2.21 -4.50
CA ASP A 123 0.10 -2.25 -3.34
C ASP A 123 0.17 -0.93 -2.57
N PHE A 124 -0.99 -0.34 -2.34
CA PHE A 124 -1.16 0.87 -1.56
C PHE A 124 -1.91 0.54 -0.27
N VAL A 125 -1.20 0.55 0.83
CA VAL A 125 -1.74 0.27 2.17
C VAL A 125 -1.96 1.57 2.90
N ILE A 126 -3.18 1.80 3.41
CA ILE A 126 -3.52 3.03 4.13
C ILE A 126 -3.30 2.82 5.63
N ILE A 127 -2.49 3.69 6.22
CA ILE A 127 -2.10 3.64 7.63
C ILE A 127 -2.45 4.95 8.31
N LYS A 128 -3.05 4.87 9.49
CA LYS A 128 -3.28 5.99 10.39
C LYS A 128 -2.15 6.08 11.40
N LEU A 129 -1.45 7.22 11.42
CA LEU A 129 -0.29 7.42 12.32
C LEU A 129 -0.66 7.99 13.70
N TYR A 130 -1.87 8.53 13.86
CA TYR A 130 -2.24 9.26 15.07
C TYR A 130 -3.36 8.52 15.85
N PRO A 131 -3.39 8.59 17.19
CA PRO A 131 -2.56 9.41 18.09
C PRO A 131 -1.24 8.80 18.56
N SER A 132 -1.02 7.49 18.48
CA SER A 132 0.24 6.85 18.88
C SER A 132 0.38 5.43 18.35
N ASN A 133 -0.64 4.94 17.66
CA ASN A 133 -0.71 3.57 17.20
C ASN A 133 -0.79 3.57 15.68
N ASN A 134 0.20 2.97 15.03
CA ASN A 134 0.12 2.70 13.60
C ASN A 134 -1.01 1.69 13.36
N GLU A 135 -2.10 2.16 12.76
CA GLU A 135 -3.24 1.32 12.45
C GLU A 135 -3.42 1.21 10.93
N ILE A 136 -3.66 0.01 10.47
CA ILE A 136 -3.91 -0.33 9.07
C ILE A 136 -5.40 -0.57 8.83
N ILE A 137 -5.91 -0.15 7.68
CA ILE A 137 -7.25 -0.51 7.24
C ILE A 137 -7.28 -1.97 6.80
N ARG A 138 -8.21 -2.73 7.36
CA ARG A 138 -8.44 -4.13 6.98
C ARG A 138 -9.92 -4.40 6.80
N ARG A 139 -10.27 -5.20 5.77
CA ARG A 139 -11.64 -5.65 5.57
C ARG A 139 -12.09 -6.55 6.72
N ASN A 140 -13.29 -6.30 7.21
CA ASN A 140 -13.89 -7.14 8.24
C ASN A 140 -14.49 -8.40 7.60
N ASN A 141 -13.83 -9.53 7.82
CA ASN A 141 -14.25 -10.85 7.28
C ASN A 141 -15.15 -11.63 8.25
N LYS A 142 -15.74 -10.99 9.26
CA LYS A 142 -16.68 -11.69 10.15
C LYS A 142 -17.94 -12.10 9.38
N LYS A 143 -18.41 -13.34 9.60
CA LYS A 143 -19.56 -13.96 8.90
C LYS A 143 -20.84 -13.13 8.88
N ASN A 144 -21.01 -12.16 9.77
CA ASN A 144 -22.20 -11.33 9.92
C ASN A 144 -21.94 -9.83 9.63
N SER A 145 -20.82 -9.46 9.04
CA SER A 145 -20.56 -8.07 8.65
C SER A 145 -21.08 -7.80 7.25
N SER A 146 -21.64 -6.60 7.05
CA SER A 146 -21.96 -6.12 5.70
C SER A 146 -20.73 -6.20 4.81
N ILE A 147 -20.95 -6.57 3.57
CA ILE A 147 -19.94 -7.04 2.59
C ILE A 147 -18.78 -6.04 2.33
N ASN A 148 -18.82 -4.83 2.85
CA ASN A 148 -17.84 -3.76 2.56
C ASN A 148 -17.37 -2.97 3.78
N GLU A 149 -17.43 -3.54 4.96
CA GLU A 149 -16.92 -2.88 6.16
C GLU A 149 -15.41 -3.07 6.33
N PHE A 150 -14.73 -1.98 6.63
CA PHE A 150 -13.34 -1.96 7.00
C PHE A 150 -13.17 -1.51 8.44
N THR A 151 -12.15 -2.03 9.10
CA THR A 151 -11.79 -1.69 10.47
C THR A 151 -10.34 -1.26 10.57
N TRP A 152 -10.03 -0.44 11.57
CA TRP A 152 -8.65 -0.16 11.94
C TRP A 152 -8.09 -1.35 12.74
N ASN A 153 -6.91 -1.79 12.35
CA ASN A 153 -6.18 -2.88 13.01
C ASN A 153 -4.76 -2.42 13.35
N GLN A 154 -4.27 -2.81 14.52
CA GLN A 154 -2.90 -2.53 14.92
C GLN A 154 -1.91 -3.19 13.96
N LEU A 155 -0.91 -2.42 13.53
CA LEU A 155 0.27 -3.00 12.88
C LEU A 155 1.09 -3.78 13.91
N PRO A 156 1.67 -4.93 13.53
CA PRO A 156 2.64 -5.60 14.38
C PRO A 156 3.77 -4.64 14.77
N LYS A 157 4.15 -4.63 16.04
CA LYS A 157 5.27 -3.82 16.50
C LYS A 157 6.55 -4.32 15.81
N PHE A 158 7.25 -3.44 15.14
CA PHE A 158 8.49 -3.75 14.42
C PHE A 158 9.51 -4.49 15.29
N ASN A 159 9.59 -4.14 16.58
CA ASN A 159 10.50 -4.76 17.54
C ASN A 159 10.24 -6.25 17.79
N GLU A 160 9.00 -6.71 17.69
CA GLU A 160 8.67 -8.14 17.86
C GLU A 160 9.04 -8.93 16.61
N ALA A 161 8.77 -8.38 15.43
CA ALA A 161 9.17 -8.98 14.17
C ALA A 161 10.70 -9.04 14.02
N TYR A 162 11.42 -8.00 14.44
CA TYR A 162 12.88 -7.93 14.43
C TYR A 162 13.52 -8.90 15.43
N LYS A 163 12.93 -9.05 16.63
CA LYS A 163 13.37 -10.08 17.59
C LYS A 163 13.24 -11.48 17.02
N LYS A 164 12.07 -11.83 16.49
CA LYS A 164 11.85 -13.14 15.86
C LYS A 164 12.77 -13.39 14.67
N PHE A 165 13.03 -12.37 13.85
CA PHE A 165 13.97 -12.48 12.75
C PHE A 165 15.40 -12.77 13.21
N ASN A 166 15.87 -12.07 14.26
CA ASN A 166 17.20 -12.31 14.84
C ASN A 166 17.32 -13.65 15.56
N GLU A 167 16.21 -14.18 16.11
CA GLU A 167 16.17 -15.54 16.69
C GLU A 167 16.28 -16.62 15.61
N LEU A 168 15.71 -16.38 14.42
CA LEU A 168 15.73 -17.32 13.29
C LEU A 168 17.02 -17.26 12.46
N CYS A 169 17.65 -16.10 12.43
CA CYS A 169 18.90 -15.87 11.69
C CYS A 169 19.93 -15.20 12.63
N PRO A 170 20.56 -15.93 13.56
CA PRO A 170 21.65 -15.36 14.34
C PRO A 170 22.77 -14.98 13.37
N MET A 171 23.00 -13.68 13.24
CA MET A 171 24.16 -13.19 12.49
C MET A 171 25.40 -13.76 13.17
N GLN A 172 26.16 -14.58 12.45
CA GLN A 172 27.48 -15.01 12.89
C GLN A 172 28.31 -13.74 13.09
N LYS A 173 28.76 -13.57 14.33
CA LYS A 173 29.69 -12.49 14.72
C LYS A 173 31.08 -12.77 14.18
#